data_b09a88b77f2d141c7cd9d37a389f7912
#
_entry.id   b09a88b77f2d141c7cd9d37a389f7912
#
_cell.length_a   1.000
_cell.length_b   1.000
_cell.length_c   1.000
_cell.angle_alpha   90.00
_cell.angle_beta   90.00
_cell.angle_gamma   90.00
#
_symmetry.space_group_name_H-M   'P 1'
#
loop_
_entity.id
_entity.type
_entity.pdbx_description
1 polymer ?
#
loop_
_entity_poly.entity_id
_entity_poly.type
_entity_poly.pdbx_seq_one_letter_code
_entity_poly.pdbx_strand_id
1 'polypeptide(L)'
;MKLLIENFRKFIKEVEEEEEVETEIDDESNVLDLSGELDSGFCEFNPTINQYAQSSPEGMAEMLIFVVATQRSRWYDVVEKFPILMAYIREHDMLLDPKQSSVDEKGKRFYHLPKTIGSLTLGFRKNAIESIWSNKDSFCSEIMPIIKKFNDAGGNTIAQEEAQFEIYLKLMTVPGLGLPKAAFASQLVIGRLGCIDSINMNLYKGLDPEGKLITINDKGNPSFKTPGKKRDKSSGIITLTKGGIKLAERYVEFLKQIAELTQTADISRQLWDSWVEMVAKKINVGGDLTVILPDGEKYIVPNDYSRRRSKEYLGKRGKASGKGVSGEHDPRSLSESQQIWTEYFYRTIKG
;
A
#
# COMPACT_ATOMS: atom_id res chain seq x y z
N MET A 1 -17.71 12.81 16.11
CA MET A 1 -17.88 13.01 14.67
C MET A 1 -17.91 14.50 14.32
N LYS A 2 -19.00 15.27 14.63
CA LYS A 2 -19.04 16.72 14.40
C LYS A 2 -17.79 17.48 14.89
N LEU A 3 -17.28 17.12 16.06
CA LEU A 3 -16.08 17.70 16.68
C LEU A 3 -14.79 17.45 15.87
N LEU A 4 -14.72 16.36 15.13
CA LEU A 4 -13.54 15.96 14.34
C LEU A 4 -13.47 16.73 13.03
N ILE A 5 -14.62 16.90 12.38
CA ILE A 5 -14.79 17.74 11.19
C ILE A 5 -14.56 19.21 11.57
N GLU A 6 -15.05 19.65 12.75
CA GLU A 6 -14.79 20.99 13.29
C GLU A 6 -13.29 21.20 13.60
N ASN A 7 -12.59 20.21 14.16
CA ASN A 7 -11.14 20.29 14.42
C ASN A 7 -10.32 20.31 13.11
N PHE A 8 -10.73 19.55 12.10
CA PHE A 8 -10.11 19.57 10.78
C PHE A 8 -10.35 20.92 10.09
N ARG A 9 -11.59 21.43 10.14
CA ARG A 9 -11.94 22.76 9.64
C ARG A 9 -11.21 23.89 10.37
N LYS A 10 -11.01 23.74 11.68
CA LYS A 10 -10.27 24.72 12.50
C LYS A 10 -8.79 24.72 12.15
N PHE A 11 -8.19 23.54 11.97
CA PHE A 11 -6.79 23.39 11.51
C PHE A 11 -6.59 24.02 10.12
N ILE A 12 -7.54 23.81 9.19
CA ILE A 12 -7.50 24.42 7.86
C ILE A 12 -7.59 25.95 7.97
N LYS A 13 -8.54 26.48 8.77
CA LYS A 13 -8.66 27.93 8.97
C LYS A 13 -7.43 28.56 9.62
N GLU A 14 -6.80 27.91 10.59
CA GLU A 14 -5.56 28.40 11.21
C GLU A 14 -4.40 28.46 10.21
N VAL A 15 -4.38 27.57 9.19
CA VAL A 15 -3.41 27.60 8.09
C VAL A 15 -3.75 28.68 7.07
N GLU A 16 -5.03 28.97 6.81
CA GLU A 16 -5.48 30.01 5.89
C GLU A 16 -5.30 31.43 6.45
N GLU A 17 -5.42 31.63 7.78
CA GLU A 17 -5.26 32.93 8.43
C GLU A 17 -3.78 33.41 8.51
N GLU A 18 -2.80 32.52 8.28
CA GLU A 18 -1.38 32.87 8.27
C GLU A 18 -0.83 33.31 6.90
N GLU A 19 -1.54 33.14 5.77
CA GLU A 19 -1.09 33.54 4.45
C GLU A 19 -2.23 34.07 3.54
N GLU A 20 -2.71 35.29 3.75
CA GLU A 20 -3.29 36.07 2.66
C GLU A 20 -2.18 36.51 1.68
N VAL A 21 -1.71 35.62 0.85
CA VAL A 21 -0.99 35.96 -0.37
C VAL A 21 -1.87 35.49 -1.53
N GLU A 22 -2.58 36.43 -2.12
CA GLU A 22 -3.24 36.24 -3.42
C GLU A 22 -2.18 35.82 -4.45
N THR A 23 -2.00 34.53 -4.62
CA THR A 23 -1.44 33.96 -5.83
C THR A 23 -2.58 33.39 -6.63
N GLU A 24 -2.95 34.06 -7.71
CA GLU A 24 -3.75 33.46 -8.78
C GLU A 24 -3.03 32.19 -9.23
N ILE A 25 -3.49 31.03 -8.74
CA ILE A 25 -2.99 29.72 -9.16
C ILE A 25 -3.89 29.29 -10.33
N ASP A 26 -3.46 29.71 -11.50
CA ASP A 26 -4.03 29.30 -12.79
C ASP A 26 -3.38 27.98 -13.24
N ASP A 27 -3.37 26.96 -12.38
CA ASP A 27 -2.78 25.67 -12.71
C ASP A 27 -3.74 24.53 -12.37
N GLU A 28 -4.64 24.19 -13.32
CA GLU A 28 -5.54 23.05 -13.25
C GLU A 28 -4.83 21.72 -12.95
N SER A 29 -3.49 21.69 -13.05
CA SER A 29 -2.67 20.50 -12.84
C SER A 29 -2.57 20.03 -11.38
N ASN A 30 -2.90 20.90 -10.41
CA ASN A 30 -2.79 20.62 -8.98
C ASN A 30 -4.15 20.56 -8.26
N VAL A 31 -5.19 20.12 -8.95
CA VAL A 31 -6.52 19.95 -8.39
C VAL A 31 -6.85 18.46 -8.30
N LEU A 32 -7.18 17.97 -7.12
CA LEU A 32 -7.77 16.65 -6.88
C LEU A 32 -9.26 16.84 -6.59
N ASP A 33 -10.10 16.48 -7.53
CA ASP A 33 -11.55 16.56 -7.39
C ASP A 33 -12.09 15.23 -6.87
N LEU A 34 -12.60 15.23 -5.65
CA LEU A 34 -13.28 14.09 -5.01
C LEU A 34 -14.79 14.21 -5.01
N SER A 35 -15.35 15.27 -5.65
CA SER A 35 -16.81 15.51 -5.72
C SER A 35 -17.54 14.58 -6.70
N GLY A 36 -16.80 13.98 -7.65
CA GLY A 36 -17.29 13.00 -8.61
C GLY A 36 -16.91 11.57 -8.28
N GLU A 37 -17.53 10.61 -8.98
CA GLU A 37 -17.00 9.24 -8.96
C GLU A 37 -15.66 9.23 -9.68
N LEU A 38 -14.60 8.92 -8.91
CA LEU A 38 -13.29 8.63 -9.46
C LEU A 38 -13.35 7.25 -10.12
N ASP A 39 -13.47 7.21 -11.43
CA ASP A 39 -13.38 5.97 -12.20
C ASP A 39 -12.01 5.90 -12.90
N SER A 40 -11.08 5.26 -12.24
CA SER A 40 -9.76 5.01 -12.82
C SER A 40 -9.80 3.95 -13.93
N GLY A 41 -10.93 3.28 -14.13
CA GLY A 41 -11.06 2.10 -14.99
C GLY A 41 -10.24 0.90 -14.51
N PHE A 42 -9.64 1.00 -13.34
CA PHE A 42 -8.75 -0.01 -12.79
C PHE A 42 -9.50 -0.96 -11.88
N CYS A 43 -9.68 -2.18 -12.31
CA CYS A 43 -10.38 -3.22 -11.58
C CYS A 43 -9.42 -4.14 -10.81
N GLU A 44 -8.62 -3.56 -9.90
CA GLU A 44 -7.75 -4.37 -9.01
C GLU A 44 -8.53 -5.20 -8.01
N PHE A 45 -9.73 -4.73 -7.69
CA PHE A 45 -10.59 -5.31 -6.67
C PHE A 45 -11.64 -6.23 -7.25
N ASN A 46 -11.31 -6.87 -8.35
CA ASN A 46 -12.15 -7.90 -8.91
C ASN A 46 -12.34 -9.01 -7.86
N PRO A 47 -13.57 -9.39 -7.52
CA PRO A 47 -13.86 -10.52 -6.63
C PRO A 47 -13.12 -11.81 -6.99
N THR A 48 -12.74 -11.95 -8.26
CA THR A 48 -11.94 -13.07 -8.77
C THR A 48 -10.55 -13.14 -8.11
N ILE A 49 -9.92 -12.00 -7.79
CA ILE A 49 -8.62 -11.96 -7.09
C ILE A 49 -8.79 -12.49 -5.67
N ASN A 50 -9.85 -12.06 -4.98
CA ASN A 50 -10.14 -12.56 -3.63
C ASN A 50 -10.41 -14.06 -3.65
N GLN A 51 -11.18 -14.55 -4.62
CA GLN A 51 -11.43 -15.99 -4.80
C GLN A 51 -10.14 -16.76 -5.06
N TYR A 52 -9.26 -16.24 -5.92
CA TYR A 52 -7.95 -16.85 -6.17
C TYR A 52 -7.10 -16.90 -4.89
N ALA A 53 -7.00 -15.80 -4.14
CA ALA A 53 -6.27 -15.77 -2.87
C ALA A 53 -6.79 -16.80 -1.85
N GLN A 54 -8.09 -17.10 -1.89
CA GLN A 54 -8.75 -18.02 -0.99
C GLN A 54 -8.78 -19.47 -1.51
N SER A 55 -8.40 -19.73 -2.76
CA SER A 55 -8.55 -21.04 -3.40
C SER A 55 -7.50 -22.06 -2.96
N SER A 56 -6.31 -21.61 -2.56
CA SER A 56 -5.20 -22.48 -2.21
C SER A 56 -4.13 -21.77 -1.37
N PRO A 57 -3.26 -22.51 -0.66
CA PRO A 57 -2.09 -21.95 -0.01
C PRO A 57 -1.17 -21.17 -0.96
N GLU A 58 -1.01 -21.66 -2.19
CA GLU A 58 -0.23 -21.00 -3.23
C GLU A 58 -0.86 -19.67 -3.63
N GLY A 59 -2.18 -19.63 -3.86
CA GLY A 59 -2.90 -18.40 -4.20
C GLY A 59 -2.79 -17.34 -3.09
N MET A 60 -2.94 -17.76 -1.84
CA MET A 60 -2.74 -16.90 -0.68
C MET A 60 -1.29 -16.37 -0.63
N ALA A 61 -0.31 -17.25 -0.74
CA ALA A 61 1.11 -16.87 -0.70
C ALA A 61 1.45 -15.91 -1.85
N GLU A 62 0.95 -16.14 -3.04
CA GLU A 62 1.17 -15.28 -4.20
C GLU A 62 0.69 -13.86 -3.97
N MET A 63 -0.52 -13.68 -3.41
CA MET A 63 -1.03 -12.35 -3.06
C MET A 63 -0.17 -11.67 -2.00
N LEU A 64 0.26 -12.38 -0.98
CA LEU A 64 1.14 -11.84 0.06
C LEU A 64 2.52 -11.46 -0.50
N ILE A 65 3.08 -12.28 -1.38
CA ILE A 65 4.35 -12.01 -2.07
C ILE A 65 4.21 -10.77 -2.96
N PHE A 66 3.10 -10.62 -3.69
CA PHE A 66 2.83 -9.44 -4.47
C PHE A 66 2.87 -8.18 -3.62
N VAL A 67 2.17 -8.18 -2.49
CA VAL A 67 2.17 -7.05 -1.55
C VAL A 67 3.58 -6.71 -1.05
N VAL A 68 4.40 -7.71 -0.76
CA VAL A 68 5.80 -7.50 -0.36
C VAL A 68 6.62 -6.91 -1.52
N ALA A 69 6.42 -7.40 -2.73
CA ALA A 69 7.13 -6.94 -3.93
C ALA A 69 6.84 -5.46 -4.26
N THR A 70 5.62 -4.97 -3.96
CA THR A 70 5.25 -3.55 -4.18
C THR A 70 5.98 -2.57 -3.26
N GLN A 71 6.63 -3.03 -2.20
CA GLN A 71 7.26 -2.14 -1.25
C GLN A 71 8.50 -1.45 -1.84
N ARG A 72 8.48 -0.11 -1.91
CA ARG A 72 9.57 0.70 -2.48
C ARG A 72 9.95 0.32 -3.92
N SER A 73 9.01 -0.25 -4.66
CA SER A 73 9.15 -0.56 -6.08
C SER A 73 8.20 0.33 -6.87
N ARG A 74 8.52 0.57 -8.14
CA ARG A 74 7.57 1.20 -9.05
C ARG A 74 6.49 0.19 -9.39
N TRP A 75 5.27 0.64 -9.50
CA TRP A 75 4.13 -0.21 -9.83
C TRP A 75 4.36 -1.00 -11.13
N TYR A 76 4.73 -0.32 -12.20
CA TYR A 76 5.03 -0.94 -13.50
C TYR A 76 6.09 -2.04 -13.40
N ASP A 77 7.21 -1.76 -12.73
CA ASP A 77 8.29 -2.75 -12.53
C ASP A 77 7.80 -4.00 -11.78
N VAL A 78 6.86 -3.82 -10.83
CA VAL A 78 6.30 -4.95 -10.09
C VAL A 78 5.43 -5.79 -11.00
N VAL A 79 4.46 -5.17 -11.66
CA VAL A 79 3.47 -5.87 -12.48
C VAL A 79 4.15 -6.61 -13.64
N GLU A 80 5.14 -6.00 -14.30
CA GLU A 80 5.91 -6.62 -15.39
C GLU A 80 6.76 -7.82 -14.91
N LYS A 81 7.38 -7.72 -13.74
CA LYS A 81 8.37 -8.71 -13.27
C LYS A 81 7.80 -9.75 -12.31
N PHE A 82 6.61 -9.51 -11.78
CA PHE A 82 5.98 -10.41 -10.83
C PHE A 82 5.67 -11.80 -11.40
N PRO A 83 5.16 -11.94 -12.65
CA PRO A 83 5.00 -13.24 -13.29
C PRO A 83 6.30 -14.04 -13.37
N ILE A 84 7.41 -13.36 -13.68
CA ILE A 84 8.75 -13.98 -13.77
C ILE A 84 9.21 -14.44 -12.38
N LEU A 85 8.96 -13.65 -11.35
CA LEU A 85 9.26 -13.99 -9.95
C LEU A 85 8.49 -15.25 -9.54
N MET A 86 7.19 -15.30 -9.83
CA MET A 86 6.36 -16.45 -9.44
C MET A 86 6.69 -17.70 -10.23
N ALA A 87 7.00 -17.58 -11.52
CA ALA A 87 7.49 -18.71 -12.32
C ALA A 87 8.78 -19.28 -11.72
N TYR A 88 9.74 -18.44 -11.38
CA TYR A 88 10.98 -18.87 -10.73
C TYR A 88 10.74 -19.58 -9.39
N ILE A 89 9.87 -19.03 -8.54
CA ILE A 89 9.56 -19.63 -7.24
C ILE A 89 8.88 -20.99 -7.41
N ARG A 90 7.95 -21.12 -8.33
CA ARG A 90 7.24 -22.40 -8.59
C ARG A 90 8.16 -23.48 -9.17
N GLU A 91 9.05 -23.10 -10.09
CA GLU A 91 10.03 -24.02 -10.69
C GLU A 91 10.97 -24.64 -9.65
N HIS A 92 11.39 -23.85 -8.65
CA HIS A 92 12.39 -24.26 -7.65
C HIS A 92 11.75 -24.62 -6.30
N ASP A 93 10.44 -24.43 -6.12
CA ASP A 93 9.67 -24.48 -4.86
C ASP A 93 10.27 -23.62 -3.73
N MET A 94 11.10 -22.64 -4.08
CA MET A 94 11.73 -21.68 -3.18
C MET A 94 12.30 -20.49 -3.95
N LEU A 95 12.47 -19.36 -3.27
CA LEU A 95 13.20 -18.22 -3.83
C LEU A 95 14.72 -18.34 -3.57
N LEU A 96 15.10 -18.83 -2.38
CA LEU A 96 16.48 -18.85 -1.91
C LEU A 96 17.07 -20.26 -1.95
N ASP A 97 17.23 -20.80 -3.17
CA ASP A 97 17.80 -22.14 -3.37
C ASP A 97 19.27 -22.18 -2.91
N PRO A 98 19.61 -23.01 -1.91
CA PRO A 98 21.00 -23.21 -1.47
C PRO A 98 21.93 -23.72 -2.57
N LYS A 99 21.40 -24.43 -3.57
CA LYS A 99 22.18 -24.95 -4.71
C LYS A 99 22.60 -23.82 -5.66
N GLN A 100 21.84 -22.73 -5.67
CA GLN A 100 22.13 -21.52 -6.45
C GLN A 100 22.70 -20.42 -5.56
N SER A 101 23.68 -20.76 -4.73
CA SER A 101 24.30 -19.85 -3.80
C SER A 101 25.81 -20.07 -3.71
N SER A 102 26.53 -19.02 -3.30
CA SER A 102 27.93 -19.07 -2.89
C SER A 102 28.08 -18.62 -1.44
N VAL A 103 29.14 -19.03 -0.80
CA VAL A 103 29.47 -18.64 0.57
C VAL A 103 30.81 -17.89 0.53
N ASP A 104 30.89 -16.70 1.13
CA ASP A 104 32.14 -15.94 1.22
C ASP A 104 33.08 -16.50 2.33
N GLU A 105 34.28 -15.93 2.42
CA GLU A 105 35.29 -16.30 3.38
C GLU A 105 34.82 -16.13 4.85
N LYS A 106 33.77 -15.32 5.08
CA LYS A 106 33.17 -15.07 6.40
C LYS A 106 31.97 -15.97 6.69
N GLY A 107 31.67 -16.95 5.82
CA GLY A 107 30.54 -17.85 5.96
C GLY A 107 29.20 -17.26 5.58
N LYS A 108 29.17 -16.05 4.98
CA LYS A 108 27.93 -15.40 4.53
C LYS A 108 27.50 -15.97 3.18
N ARG A 109 26.23 -16.42 3.11
CA ARG A 109 25.64 -16.96 1.89
C ARG A 109 25.07 -15.87 0.99
N PHE A 110 25.36 -15.96 -0.31
CA PHE A 110 24.85 -15.10 -1.37
C PHE A 110 24.08 -15.96 -2.38
N TYR A 111 22.83 -15.63 -2.61
CA TYR A 111 21.96 -16.32 -3.55
C TYR A 111 22.03 -15.67 -4.93
N HIS A 112 22.17 -16.49 -5.96
CA HIS A 112 22.31 -16.07 -7.36
C HIS A 112 20.93 -15.98 -8.02
N LEU A 113 20.15 -14.94 -7.67
CA LEU A 113 18.84 -14.70 -8.26
C LEU A 113 18.95 -14.10 -9.66
N PRO A 114 18.02 -14.42 -10.58
CA PRO A 114 17.96 -13.78 -11.88
C PRO A 114 17.93 -12.26 -11.78
N LYS A 115 18.69 -11.56 -12.63
CA LYS A 115 18.73 -10.09 -12.64
C LYS A 115 17.38 -9.46 -12.91
N THR A 116 16.53 -10.14 -13.68
CA THR A 116 15.16 -9.70 -14.02
C THR A 116 14.28 -9.49 -12.81
N ILE A 117 14.41 -10.32 -11.76
CA ILE A 117 13.64 -10.21 -10.53
C ILE A 117 14.39 -9.47 -9.41
N GLY A 118 15.62 -9.01 -9.67
CA GLY A 118 16.49 -8.38 -8.67
C GLY A 118 15.86 -7.15 -8.01
N SER A 119 15.12 -6.34 -8.76
CA SER A 119 14.41 -5.17 -8.21
C SER A 119 13.31 -5.53 -7.22
N LEU A 120 12.64 -6.67 -7.38
CA LEU A 120 11.57 -7.14 -6.49
C LEU A 120 12.10 -7.81 -5.22
N THR A 121 13.33 -8.30 -5.25
CA THR A 121 13.95 -9.10 -4.18
C THR A 121 15.01 -8.35 -3.36
N LEU A 122 15.09 -7.02 -3.49
CA LEU A 122 16.07 -6.20 -2.78
C LEU A 122 15.84 -6.16 -1.25
N GLY A 123 16.93 -6.18 -0.51
CA GLY A 123 16.94 -5.97 0.93
C GLY A 123 16.15 -7.06 1.68
N PHE A 124 15.25 -6.63 2.56
CA PHE A 124 14.43 -7.53 3.38
C PHE A 124 13.38 -8.33 2.59
N ARG A 125 13.01 -7.86 1.39
CA ARG A 125 11.94 -8.49 0.58
C ARG A 125 12.24 -9.93 0.24
N LYS A 126 13.47 -10.26 -0.15
CA LYS A 126 13.84 -11.64 -0.49
C LYS A 126 13.57 -12.63 0.65
N ASN A 127 13.92 -12.25 1.88
CA ASN A 127 13.71 -13.12 3.05
C ASN A 127 12.21 -13.18 3.43
N ALA A 128 11.48 -12.10 3.23
CA ALA A 128 10.04 -12.08 3.46
C ALA A 128 9.31 -12.95 2.44
N ILE A 129 9.65 -12.84 1.16
CA ILE A 129 9.09 -13.67 0.07
C ILE A 129 9.40 -15.15 0.33
N GLU A 130 10.65 -15.50 0.62
CA GLU A 130 11.04 -16.87 0.99
C GLU A 130 10.23 -17.39 2.17
N SER A 131 10.12 -16.60 3.24
CA SER A 131 9.36 -17.00 4.43
C SER A 131 7.87 -17.17 4.15
N ILE A 132 7.28 -16.35 3.28
CA ILE A 132 5.86 -16.49 2.90
C ILE A 132 5.67 -17.77 2.12
N TRP A 133 6.49 -18.03 1.11
CA TRP A 133 6.36 -19.23 0.30
C TRP A 133 6.57 -20.51 1.09
N SER A 134 7.66 -20.58 1.87
CA SER A 134 7.99 -21.76 2.69
C SER A 134 6.98 -22.05 3.80
N ASN A 135 6.16 -21.07 4.20
CA ASN A 135 5.15 -21.23 5.24
C ASN A 135 3.72 -21.05 4.72
N LYS A 136 3.51 -21.19 3.40
CA LYS A 136 2.21 -20.95 2.76
C LYS A 136 1.06 -21.73 3.37
N ASP A 137 1.29 -23.01 3.67
CA ASP A 137 0.28 -23.90 4.26
C ASP A 137 -0.11 -23.44 5.67
N SER A 138 0.89 -23.05 6.49
CA SER A 138 0.64 -22.55 7.84
C SER A 138 -0.13 -21.23 7.80
N PHE A 139 0.28 -20.27 6.96
CA PHE A 139 -0.44 -19.01 6.81
C PHE A 139 -1.87 -19.22 6.33
N CYS A 140 -2.06 -20.05 5.31
CA CYS A 140 -3.39 -20.37 4.79
C CYS A 140 -4.26 -21.04 5.86
N SER A 141 -3.76 -22.06 6.55
CA SER A 141 -4.52 -22.76 7.60
C SER A 141 -4.93 -21.86 8.77
N GLU A 142 -4.15 -20.83 9.06
CA GLU A 142 -4.43 -19.88 10.14
C GLU A 142 -5.38 -18.75 9.72
N ILE A 143 -5.37 -18.34 8.46
CA ILE A 143 -6.17 -17.21 7.95
C ILE A 143 -7.53 -17.69 7.43
N MET A 144 -7.61 -18.85 6.75
CA MET A 144 -8.83 -19.35 6.13
C MET A 144 -10.03 -19.53 7.09
N PRO A 145 -9.86 -20.01 8.33
CA PRO A 145 -10.98 -20.08 9.28
C PRO A 145 -11.57 -18.69 9.59
N ILE A 146 -10.73 -17.66 9.65
CA ILE A 146 -11.16 -16.28 9.93
C ILE A 146 -11.86 -15.70 8.70
N ILE A 147 -11.37 -16.00 7.48
CA ILE A 147 -12.03 -15.63 6.22
C ILE A 147 -13.41 -16.30 6.13
N LYS A 148 -13.50 -17.58 6.49
CA LYS A 148 -14.80 -18.26 6.56
C LYS A 148 -15.75 -17.57 7.50
N LYS A 149 -15.30 -17.22 8.72
CA LYS A 149 -16.08 -16.45 9.69
C LYS A 149 -16.54 -15.09 9.12
N PHE A 150 -15.67 -14.39 8.37
CA PHE A 150 -16.00 -13.14 7.69
C PHE A 150 -17.08 -13.35 6.61
N ASN A 151 -16.95 -14.38 5.80
CA ASN A 151 -17.92 -14.70 4.73
C ASN A 151 -19.28 -15.16 5.31
N ASP A 152 -19.26 -16.01 6.34
CA ASP A 152 -20.47 -16.53 7.00
C ASP A 152 -21.23 -15.43 7.78
N ALA A 153 -20.56 -14.35 8.17
CA ALA A 153 -21.15 -13.21 8.88
C ALA A 153 -22.13 -12.38 8.02
N GLY A 154 -22.28 -12.70 6.74
CA GLY A 154 -23.02 -11.98 5.71
C GLY A 154 -24.24 -11.20 6.18
N GLY A 155 -24.20 -9.84 6.06
CA GLY A 155 -25.24 -8.94 6.55
C GLY A 155 -25.17 -8.56 8.02
N ASN A 156 -24.40 -9.26 8.88
CA ASN A 156 -24.10 -8.84 10.24
C ASN A 156 -22.85 -7.97 10.26
N THR A 157 -23.04 -6.66 10.19
CA THR A 157 -21.96 -5.67 10.08
C THR A 157 -20.94 -5.78 11.22
N ILE A 158 -21.38 -5.99 12.46
CA ILE A 158 -20.48 -6.08 13.63
C ILE A 158 -19.59 -7.33 13.53
N ALA A 159 -20.17 -8.50 13.31
CA ALA A 159 -19.44 -9.76 13.21
C ALA A 159 -18.46 -9.74 11.99
N GLN A 160 -18.86 -9.07 10.93
CA GLN A 160 -18.02 -8.90 9.73
C GLN A 160 -16.84 -7.96 10.01
N GLU A 161 -17.05 -6.84 10.70
CA GLU A 161 -15.97 -5.93 11.10
C GLU A 161 -14.99 -6.59 12.07
N GLU A 162 -15.49 -7.37 13.03
CA GLU A 162 -14.63 -8.14 13.96
C GLU A 162 -13.75 -9.15 13.21
N ALA A 163 -14.34 -9.93 12.31
CA ALA A 163 -13.60 -10.90 11.52
C ALA A 163 -12.59 -10.21 10.56
N GLN A 164 -12.99 -9.10 9.93
CA GLN A 164 -12.08 -8.27 9.11
C GLN A 164 -10.88 -7.78 9.93
N PHE A 165 -11.11 -7.29 11.14
CA PHE A 165 -10.03 -6.83 12.00
C PHE A 165 -9.12 -7.96 12.45
N GLU A 166 -9.69 -9.15 12.75
CA GLU A 166 -8.93 -10.35 13.09
C GLU A 166 -8.02 -10.80 11.92
N ILE A 167 -8.53 -10.79 10.67
CA ILE A 167 -7.75 -11.05 9.44
C ILE A 167 -6.61 -10.03 9.33
N TYR A 168 -6.90 -8.74 9.51
CA TYR A 168 -5.90 -7.68 9.44
C TYR A 168 -4.77 -7.87 10.45
N LEU A 169 -5.11 -8.17 11.72
CA LEU A 169 -4.12 -8.45 12.75
C LEU A 169 -3.25 -9.67 12.37
N LYS A 170 -3.86 -10.71 11.82
CA LYS A 170 -3.15 -11.90 11.37
C LYS A 170 -2.21 -11.58 10.21
N LEU A 171 -2.66 -10.85 9.22
CA LEU A 171 -1.83 -10.39 8.10
C LEU A 171 -0.66 -9.52 8.57
N MET A 172 -0.83 -8.72 9.62
CA MET A 172 0.27 -7.96 10.21
C MET A 172 1.37 -8.85 10.82
N THR A 173 1.12 -10.12 11.13
CA THR A 173 2.15 -11.05 11.61
C THR A 173 2.97 -11.65 10.47
N VAL A 174 2.53 -11.54 9.23
CA VAL A 174 3.28 -12.00 8.05
C VAL A 174 4.57 -11.19 7.90
N PRO A 175 5.70 -11.84 7.61
CA PRO A 175 6.98 -11.17 7.40
C PRO A 175 6.89 -10.09 6.30
N GLY A 176 7.41 -8.91 6.60
CA GLY A 176 7.41 -7.78 5.66
C GLY A 176 6.12 -6.95 5.64
N LEU A 177 5.03 -7.39 6.24
CA LEU A 177 3.79 -6.62 6.27
C LEU A 177 3.71 -5.73 7.53
N GLY A 178 3.61 -4.42 7.30
CA GLY A 178 3.28 -3.39 8.30
C GLY A 178 1.84 -2.93 8.15
N LEU A 179 1.44 -1.86 8.84
CA LEU A 179 0.06 -1.34 8.82
C LEU A 179 -0.51 -1.19 7.40
N PRO A 180 0.08 -0.39 6.47
CA PRO A 180 -0.53 -0.19 5.16
C PRO A 180 -0.46 -1.45 4.28
N LYS A 181 0.59 -2.25 4.42
CA LYS A 181 0.76 -3.43 3.58
C LYS A 181 -0.08 -4.62 4.02
N ALA A 182 -0.34 -4.76 5.32
CA ALA A 182 -1.32 -5.73 5.81
C ALA A 182 -2.76 -5.34 5.39
N ALA A 183 -3.06 -4.04 5.35
CA ALA A 183 -4.33 -3.55 4.82
C ALA A 183 -4.46 -3.78 3.31
N PHE A 184 -3.36 -3.62 2.54
CA PHE A 184 -3.34 -3.98 1.12
C PHE A 184 -3.52 -5.49 0.91
N ALA A 185 -2.87 -6.33 1.74
CA ALA A 185 -3.10 -7.78 1.70
C ALA A 185 -4.57 -8.14 2.03
N SER A 186 -5.17 -7.48 3.03
CA SER A 186 -6.60 -7.64 3.33
C SER A 186 -7.50 -7.31 2.14
N GLN A 187 -7.17 -6.25 1.41
CA GLN A 187 -7.85 -5.84 0.21
C GLN A 187 -7.80 -6.93 -0.89
N LEU A 188 -6.63 -7.52 -1.12
CA LEU A 188 -6.46 -8.59 -2.10
C LEU A 188 -7.08 -9.93 -1.65
N VAL A 189 -7.20 -10.17 -0.35
CA VAL A 189 -7.69 -11.43 0.20
C VAL A 189 -9.21 -11.43 0.42
N ILE A 190 -9.78 -10.33 0.93
CA ILE A 190 -11.21 -10.23 1.29
C ILE A 190 -11.92 -9.00 0.71
N GLY A 191 -11.25 -8.19 -0.10
CA GLY A 191 -11.84 -6.98 -0.68
C GLY A 191 -12.14 -5.88 0.34
N ARG A 192 -11.44 -5.84 1.46
CA ARG A 192 -11.70 -4.91 2.56
C ARG A 192 -10.43 -4.22 3.03
N LEU A 193 -10.60 -3.08 3.69
CA LEU A 193 -9.56 -2.14 4.09
C LEU A 193 -8.91 -1.48 2.85
N GLY A 194 -7.80 -0.78 3.03
CA GLY A 194 -7.13 -0.09 1.94
C GLY A 194 -5.71 0.30 2.30
N CYS A 195 -4.86 0.39 1.30
CA CYS A 195 -3.47 0.78 1.45
C CYS A 195 -3.34 2.30 1.43
N ILE A 196 -3.10 2.91 2.59
CA ILE A 196 -2.67 4.30 2.62
C ILE A 196 -1.17 4.31 2.31
N ASP A 197 -0.83 4.60 1.08
CA ASP A 197 0.55 4.78 0.64
C ASP A 197 1.12 6.14 1.07
N SER A 198 2.32 6.50 0.63
CA SER A 198 2.93 7.77 1.01
C SER A 198 2.23 8.99 0.39
N ILE A 199 1.53 8.82 -0.73
CA ILE A 199 0.77 9.89 -1.40
C ILE A 199 -0.53 10.13 -0.64
N ASN A 200 -1.33 9.09 -0.46
CA ASN A 200 -2.55 9.17 0.34
C ASN A 200 -2.29 9.60 1.78
N MET A 201 -1.17 9.17 2.38
CA MET A 201 -0.78 9.60 3.72
C MET A 201 -0.52 11.12 3.78
N ASN A 202 0.12 11.67 2.76
CA ASN A 202 0.36 13.12 2.69
C ASN A 202 -0.96 13.88 2.54
N LEU A 203 -1.90 13.34 1.75
CA LEU A 203 -3.22 13.93 1.54
C LEU A 203 -4.05 13.98 2.83
N TYR A 204 -4.05 12.89 3.61
CA TYR A 204 -4.93 12.74 4.77
C TYR A 204 -4.25 12.91 6.14
N LYS A 205 -2.96 13.31 6.19
CA LYS A 205 -2.21 13.45 7.47
C LYS A 205 -2.86 14.39 8.48
N GLY A 206 -3.62 15.38 8.02
CA GLY A 206 -4.36 16.32 8.88
C GLY A 206 -5.44 15.67 9.74
N LEU A 207 -5.89 14.46 9.41
CA LEU A 207 -6.83 13.70 10.23
C LEU A 207 -6.18 13.07 11.49
N ASP A 208 -4.86 13.11 11.63
CA ASP A 208 -4.12 12.67 12.83
C ASP A 208 -3.34 13.84 13.48
N PRO A 209 -4.02 14.92 13.91
CA PRO A 209 -3.36 16.13 14.41
C PRO A 209 -2.51 15.87 15.67
N GLU A 210 -2.85 14.86 16.45
CA GLU A 210 -2.10 14.48 17.64
C GLU A 210 -0.88 13.58 17.33
N GLY A 211 -0.66 13.21 16.07
CA GLY A 211 0.41 12.32 15.66
C GLY A 211 0.38 10.95 16.36
N LYS A 212 -0.82 10.44 16.65
CA LYS A 212 -0.98 9.14 17.35
C LYS A 212 -0.64 7.95 16.43
N LEU A 213 -0.87 8.09 15.13
CA LEU A 213 -0.66 7.09 14.10
C LEU A 213 0.48 7.46 13.16
N ILE A 214 0.53 8.73 12.73
CA ILE A 214 1.49 9.25 11.77
C ILE A 214 2.58 10.04 12.53
N THR A 215 3.81 9.90 12.10
CA THR A 215 4.94 10.73 12.53
C THR A 215 5.46 11.51 11.34
N ILE A 216 5.79 12.77 11.54
CA ILE A 216 6.41 13.62 10.55
C ILE A 216 7.88 13.79 10.96
N ASN A 217 8.82 13.46 10.07
CA ASN A 217 10.24 13.62 10.35
C ASN A 217 10.68 15.09 10.14
N ASP A 218 11.93 15.40 10.53
CA ASP A 218 12.51 16.75 10.41
C ASP A 218 12.51 17.31 8.97
N LYS A 219 12.26 16.46 7.97
CA LYS A 219 12.15 16.82 6.55
C LYS A 219 10.71 17.02 6.08
N GLY A 220 9.73 16.97 6.99
CA GLY A 220 8.32 17.06 6.67
C GLY A 220 7.69 15.78 6.09
N ASN A 221 8.44 14.67 6.02
CA ASN A 221 7.91 13.44 5.42
C ASN A 221 7.08 12.66 6.43
N PRO A 222 5.79 12.37 6.14
CA PRO A 222 4.96 11.55 6.99
C PRO A 222 5.35 10.07 6.90
N SER A 223 5.20 9.35 7.99
CA SER A 223 5.34 7.90 8.05
C SER A 223 4.48 7.31 9.16
N PHE A 224 3.92 6.13 8.96
CA PHE A 224 3.24 5.44 10.04
C PHE A 224 4.20 4.99 11.13
N LYS A 225 3.75 5.07 12.37
CA LYS A 225 4.43 4.43 13.50
C LYS A 225 4.56 2.94 13.24
N THR A 226 5.71 2.37 13.62
CA THR A 226 5.95 0.95 13.46
C THR A 226 5.21 0.16 14.54
N PRO A 227 4.34 -0.80 14.17
CA PRO A 227 3.65 -1.62 15.15
C PRO A 227 4.64 -2.53 15.89
N GLY A 228 4.52 -2.57 17.20
CA GLY A 228 5.33 -3.46 18.03
C GLY A 228 5.02 -4.93 17.74
N LYS A 229 6.04 -5.70 17.42
CA LYS A 229 5.99 -7.14 17.17
C LYS A 229 6.97 -7.88 18.06
N LYS A 230 6.61 -9.08 18.49
CA LYS A 230 7.51 -10.03 19.16
C LYS A 230 7.69 -11.24 18.27
N ARG A 231 8.93 -11.70 18.15
CA ARG A 231 9.23 -12.95 17.45
C ARG A 231 9.68 -13.98 18.50
N ASP A 232 8.99 -15.07 18.55
CA ASP A 232 9.44 -16.23 19.33
C ASP A 232 10.70 -16.80 18.69
N LYS A 233 11.75 -16.99 19.49
CA LYS A 233 13.06 -17.43 18.99
C LYS A 233 13.07 -18.92 18.63
N SER A 234 12.21 -19.71 19.25
CA SER A 234 12.16 -21.17 19.06
C SER A 234 11.29 -21.55 17.88
N SER A 235 10.09 -20.97 17.77
CA SER A 235 9.13 -21.27 16.72
C SER A 235 9.20 -20.33 15.52
N GLY A 236 9.86 -19.15 15.66
CA GLY A 236 9.88 -18.12 14.64
C GLY A 236 8.55 -17.35 14.49
N ILE A 237 7.53 -17.70 15.27
CA ILE A 237 6.20 -17.09 15.22
C ILE A 237 6.27 -15.62 15.59
N ILE A 238 5.61 -14.79 14.80
CA ILE A 238 5.48 -13.34 15.03
C ILE A 238 4.12 -13.07 15.64
N THR A 239 4.11 -12.35 16.77
CA THR A 239 2.89 -11.88 17.43
C THR A 239 2.92 -10.36 17.59
N LEU A 240 1.76 -9.73 17.64
CA LEU A 240 1.65 -8.30 17.92
C LEU A 240 1.70 -8.03 19.41
N THR A 241 2.37 -6.96 19.80
CA THR A 241 2.27 -6.43 21.17
C THR A 241 0.94 -5.71 21.36
N LYS A 242 0.53 -5.45 22.61
CA LYS A 242 -0.65 -4.60 22.91
C LYS A 242 -0.56 -3.24 22.18
N GLY A 243 0.63 -2.62 22.14
CA GLY A 243 0.85 -1.37 21.41
C GLY A 243 0.71 -1.52 19.91
N GLY A 244 1.12 -2.68 19.36
CA GLY A 244 0.95 -3.01 17.95
C GLY A 244 -0.52 -3.17 17.56
N ILE A 245 -1.32 -3.84 18.40
CA ILE A 245 -2.78 -3.97 18.21
C ILE A 245 -3.44 -2.59 18.27
N LYS A 246 -3.09 -1.77 19.26
CA LYS A 246 -3.64 -0.40 19.38
C LYS A 246 -3.31 0.49 18.18
N LEU A 247 -2.15 0.30 17.55
CA LEU A 247 -1.83 1.00 16.29
C LEU A 247 -2.66 0.46 15.12
N ALA A 248 -2.95 -0.84 15.07
CA ALA A 248 -3.83 -1.42 14.08
C ALA A 248 -5.27 -0.87 14.19
N GLU A 249 -5.81 -0.78 15.41
CA GLU A 249 -7.11 -0.16 15.71
C GLU A 249 -7.15 1.29 15.18
N ARG A 250 -6.11 2.08 15.45
CA ARG A 250 -6.01 3.46 14.99
C ARG A 250 -5.93 3.56 13.46
N TYR A 251 -5.26 2.62 12.82
CA TYR A 251 -5.20 2.58 11.36
C TYR A 251 -6.58 2.34 10.74
N VAL A 252 -7.35 1.39 11.29
CA VAL A 252 -8.71 1.12 10.84
C VAL A 252 -9.63 2.32 11.10
N GLU A 253 -9.50 2.96 12.25
CA GLU A 253 -10.25 4.17 12.57
C GLU A 253 -9.90 5.32 11.61
N PHE A 254 -8.63 5.47 11.26
CA PHE A 254 -8.17 6.47 10.28
C PHE A 254 -8.77 6.21 8.89
N LEU A 255 -8.89 4.95 8.47
CA LEU A 255 -9.60 4.59 7.23
C LEU A 255 -11.09 4.96 7.29
N LYS A 256 -11.75 4.76 8.43
CA LYS A 256 -13.15 5.17 8.62
C LYS A 256 -13.31 6.69 8.52
N GLN A 257 -12.39 7.45 9.10
CA GLN A 257 -12.39 8.92 9.00
C GLN A 257 -12.21 9.39 7.55
N ILE A 258 -11.32 8.75 6.77
CA ILE A 258 -11.17 9.05 5.35
C ILE A 258 -12.47 8.73 4.59
N ALA A 259 -13.08 7.56 4.86
CA ALA A 259 -14.32 7.15 4.22
C ALA A 259 -15.47 8.13 4.52
N GLU A 260 -15.55 8.63 5.74
CA GLU A 260 -16.52 9.65 6.15
C GLU A 260 -16.26 10.99 5.46
N LEU A 261 -14.99 11.42 5.39
CA LEU A 261 -14.59 12.66 4.72
C LEU A 261 -14.90 12.61 3.23
N THR A 262 -14.60 11.49 2.58
CA THR A 262 -14.80 11.30 1.13
C THR A 262 -16.19 10.75 0.79
N GLN A 263 -17.05 10.55 1.79
CA GLN A 263 -18.42 10.01 1.66
C GLN A 263 -18.48 8.69 0.87
N THR A 264 -17.42 7.91 0.91
CA THR A 264 -17.32 6.65 0.15
C THR A 264 -17.80 5.46 0.96
N ALA A 265 -18.48 4.52 0.30
CA ALA A 265 -18.79 3.21 0.85
C ALA A 265 -17.64 2.21 0.65
N ASP A 266 -16.74 2.45 -0.30
CA ASP A 266 -15.60 1.60 -0.65
C ASP A 266 -14.28 2.37 -0.52
N ILE A 267 -13.76 2.39 0.71
CA ILE A 267 -12.50 3.08 1.01
C ILE A 267 -11.31 2.49 0.24
N SER A 268 -11.34 1.20 -0.08
CA SER A 268 -10.27 0.53 -0.82
C SER A 268 -10.16 1.13 -2.20
N ARG A 269 -11.28 1.22 -2.89
CA ARG A 269 -11.38 1.81 -4.23
C ARG A 269 -11.04 3.30 -4.19
N GLN A 270 -11.63 4.03 -3.25
CA GLN A 270 -11.36 5.46 -3.11
C GLN A 270 -9.88 5.81 -2.97
N LEU A 271 -9.15 5.09 -2.12
CA LEU A 271 -7.70 5.30 -1.95
C LEU A 271 -6.91 4.98 -3.21
N TRP A 272 -7.34 3.96 -3.95
CA TRP A 272 -6.71 3.59 -5.20
C TRP A 272 -6.98 4.63 -6.28
N ASP A 273 -8.21 5.00 -6.48
CA ASP A 273 -8.61 5.98 -7.49
C ASP A 273 -7.96 7.35 -7.23
N SER A 274 -7.93 7.80 -5.97
CA SER A 274 -7.18 9.00 -5.57
C SER A 274 -5.69 8.89 -5.90
N TRP A 275 -5.07 7.73 -5.67
CA TRP A 275 -3.66 7.52 -6.00
C TRP A 275 -3.42 7.57 -7.51
N VAL A 276 -4.26 6.89 -8.31
CA VAL A 276 -4.17 6.89 -9.78
C VAL A 276 -4.33 8.30 -10.32
N GLU A 277 -5.32 9.04 -9.85
CA GLU A 277 -5.59 10.41 -10.27
C GLU A 277 -4.40 11.34 -9.97
N MET A 278 -3.86 11.28 -8.75
CA MET A 278 -2.68 12.08 -8.37
C MET A 278 -1.44 11.72 -9.19
N VAL A 279 -1.25 10.44 -9.52
CA VAL A 279 -0.13 9.98 -10.34
C VAL A 279 -0.33 10.40 -11.80
N ALA A 280 -1.53 10.22 -12.36
CA ALA A 280 -1.84 10.55 -13.74
C ALA A 280 -1.72 12.06 -14.01
N LYS A 281 -2.21 12.90 -13.10
CA LYS A 281 -2.12 14.36 -13.21
C LYS A 281 -0.75 14.93 -12.82
N LYS A 282 0.22 14.08 -12.45
CA LYS A 282 1.55 14.53 -12.00
C LYS A 282 1.51 15.54 -10.84
N ILE A 283 0.46 15.48 -10.01
CA ILE A 283 0.23 16.38 -8.88
C ILE A 283 1.42 16.41 -7.90
N ASN A 284 2.31 15.43 -7.99
CA ASN A 284 3.54 15.36 -7.18
C ASN A 284 4.70 16.26 -7.64
N VAL A 285 4.53 17.06 -8.68
CA VAL A 285 5.66 17.77 -9.31
C VAL A 285 5.95 19.14 -8.71
N GLY A 286 5.15 19.60 -7.77
CA GLY A 286 5.39 20.83 -6.99
C GLY A 286 4.24 21.82 -7.09
N GLY A 287 3.90 22.43 -5.99
CA GLY A 287 2.75 23.29 -5.78
C GLY A 287 1.82 22.69 -4.73
N ASP A 288 1.05 23.53 -4.08
CA ASP A 288 0.04 23.09 -3.15
C ASP A 288 -1.08 22.37 -3.91
N LEU A 289 -1.65 21.34 -3.30
CA LEU A 289 -2.71 20.56 -3.88
C LEU A 289 -4.06 21.10 -3.43
N THR A 290 -4.87 21.58 -4.35
CA THR A 290 -6.28 21.92 -4.07
C THR A 290 -7.12 20.64 -4.10
N VAL A 291 -7.79 20.33 -3.00
CA VAL A 291 -8.70 19.19 -2.92
C VAL A 291 -10.13 19.70 -2.88
N ILE A 292 -10.99 19.20 -3.78
CA ILE A 292 -12.43 19.44 -3.78
C ILE A 292 -13.09 18.23 -3.14
N LEU A 293 -13.81 18.45 -2.04
CA LEU A 293 -14.55 17.40 -1.33
C LEU A 293 -15.90 17.10 -2.01
N PRO A 294 -16.56 15.97 -1.68
CA PRO A 294 -17.86 15.63 -2.25
C PRO A 294 -18.97 16.65 -1.99
N ASP A 295 -18.87 17.45 -0.93
CA ASP A 295 -19.78 18.57 -0.65
C ASP A 295 -19.44 19.86 -1.42
N GLY A 296 -18.37 19.84 -2.23
CA GLY A 296 -17.87 20.97 -3.01
C GLY A 296 -16.93 21.90 -2.22
N GLU A 297 -16.69 21.64 -0.91
CA GLU A 297 -15.70 22.40 -0.14
C GLU A 297 -14.29 22.17 -0.72
N LYS A 298 -13.48 23.24 -0.75
CA LYS A 298 -12.10 23.21 -1.22
C LYS A 298 -11.17 23.41 -0.05
N TYR A 299 -10.08 22.65 -0.04
CA TYR A 299 -8.98 22.90 0.90
C TYR A 299 -7.63 22.69 0.22
N ILE A 300 -6.62 23.38 0.75
CA ILE A 300 -5.24 23.33 0.22
C ILE A 300 -4.42 22.40 1.08
N VAL A 301 -3.80 21.41 0.46
CA VAL A 301 -2.82 20.51 1.10
C VAL A 301 -1.43 20.99 0.71
N PRO A 302 -0.61 21.48 1.67
CA PRO A 302 0.76 21.87 1.39
C PRO A 302 1.55 20.69 0.83
N ASN A 303 2.05 20.82 -0.40
CA ASN A 303 2.74 19.74 -1.10
C ASN A 303 4.26 19.82 -0.99
N ASP A 304 4.76 20.18 0.19
CA ASP A 304 6.19 20.23 0.49
C ASP A 304 6.92 18.89 0.29
N TYR A 305 6.21 17.81 0.48
CA TYR A 305 6.75 16.46 0.35
C TYR A 305 7.19 16.15 -1.07
N SER A 306 6.42 16.49 -2.08
CA SER A 306 6.75 16.21 -3.48
C SER A 306 7.87 17.12 -3.99
N ARG A 307 7.91 18.40 -3.60
CA ARG A 307 9.00 19.32 -3.96
C ARG A 307 10.35 18.84 -3.46
N ARG A 308 10.44 18.38 -2.20
CA ARG A 308 11.68 17.87 -1.60
C ARG A 308 12.09 16.54 -2.19
N ARG A 309 11.17 15.62 -2.36
CA ARG A 309 11.44 14.28 -2.89
C ARG A 309 11.82 14.34 -4.37
N SER A 310 11.15 15.12 -5.20
CA SER A 310 11.51 15.28 -6.60
C SER A 310 12.89 15.90 -6.76
N LYS A 311 13.27 16.95 -6.00
CA LYS A 311 14.61 17.55 -6.05
C LYS A 311 15.70 16.59 -5.55
N GLU A 312 15.47 15.89 -4.45
CA GLU A 312 16.44 14.94 -3.87
C GLU A 312 16.58 13.67 -4.72
N TYR A 313 15.49 13.20 -5.28
CA TYR A 313 15.42 12.01 -6.13
C TYR A 313 15.96 12.29 -7.54
N LEU A 314 15.62 13.42 -8.13
CA LEU A 314 16.19 13.91 -9.40
C LEU A 314 17.68 14.22 -9.26
N GLY A 315 18.11 14.84 -8.16
CA GLY A 315 19.51 15.15 -7.92
C GLY A 315 20.42 13.94 -7.73
N LYS A 316 19.92 12.88 -7.11
CA LYS A 316 20.70 11.64 -6.85
C LYS A 316 20.71 10.68 -8.05
N ARG A 317 19.59 10.50 -8.76
CA ARG A 317 19.49 9.60 -9.90
C ARG A 317 19.91 10.22 -11.23
N GLY A 318 19.70 11.50 -11.44
CA GLY A 318 20.16 12.20 -12.63
C GLY A 318 21.67 12.14 -12.80
N LYS A 319 22.43 12.08 -11.69
CA LYS A 319 23.90 11.90 -11.70
C LYS A 319 24.34 10.44 -11.91
N ALA A 320 23.53 9.46 -11.52
CA ALA A 320 23.92 8.05 -11.52
C ALA A 320 23.54 7.30 -12.81
N SER A 321 22.55 7.73 -13.58
CA SER A 321 22.01 6.94 -14.69
C SER A 321 22.03 7.63 -16.06
N GLY A 322 22.33 8.93 -16.15
CA GLY A 322 22.30 9.66 -17.43
C GLY A 322 20.92 9.63 -18.14
N LYS A 323 19.92 8.99 -17.54
CA LYS A 323 18.56 8.90 -18.06
C LYS A 323 17.66 9.80 -17.26
N GLY A 324 17.03 10.75 -17.91
CA GLY A 324 16.03 11.62 -17.31
C GLY A 324 14.92 10.81 -16.62
N VAL A 325 14.44 11.33 -15.52
CA VAL A 325 13.41 10.69 -14.67
C VAL A 325 11.99 10.77 -15.30
N SER A 326 11.92 10.97 -16.61
CA SER A 326 10.68 11.14 -17.37
C SER A 326 9.76 9.91 -17.43
N GLY A 327 10.08 8.82 -16.72
CA GLY A 327 9.32 7.58 -16.80
C GLY A 327 8.65 7.10 -15.52
N GLU A 328 8.71 7.87 -14.41
CA GLU A 328 8.23 7.33 -13.14
C GLU A 328 6.70 7.31 -13.00
N HIS A 329 6.02 8.17 -13.73
CA HIS A 329 4.55 8.33 -13.66
C HIS A 329 4.00 8.73 -15.04
N ASP A 330 4.35 7.99 -16.09
CA ASP A 330 3.69 8.14 -17.38
C ASP A 330 2.28 7.51 -17.28
N PRO A 331 1.20 8.25 -17.56
CA PRO A 331 -0.15 7.69 -17.59
C PRO A 331 -0.28 6.47 -18.49
N ARG A 332 0.51 6.40 -19.56
CA ARG A 332 0.58 5.22 -20.43
C ARG A 332 1.13 4.00 -19.71
N SER A 333 2.12 4.16 -18.83
CA SER A 333 2.68 3.06 -18.04
C SER A 333 1.70 2.52 -17.00
N LEU A 334 0.77 3.33 -16.51
CA LEU A 334 -0.32 2.87 -15.66
C LEU A 334 -1.30 2.00 -16.46
N SER A 335 -1.75 2.47 -17.62
CA SER A 335 -2.67 1.72 -18.49
C SER A 335 -2.07 0.38 -18.94
N GLU A 336 -0.81 0.39 -19.39
CA GLU A 336 -0.08 -0.84 -19.78
C GLU A 336 0.11 -1.80 -18.61
N SER A 337 0.47 -1.30 -17.43
CA SER A 337 0.64 -2.16 -16.25
C SER A 337 -0.68 -2.75 -15.76
N GLN A 338 -1.77 -2.03 -15.92
CA GLN A 338 -3.13 -2.50 -15.66
C GLN A 338 -3.50 -3.67 -16.57
N GLN A 339 -3.21 -3.54 -17.86
CA GLN A 339 -3.46 -4.61 -18.82
C GLN A 339 -2.64 -5.86 -18.50
N ILE A 340 -1.34 -5.71 -18.23
CA ILE A 340 -0.44 -6.81 -17.86
C ILE A 340 -0.94 -7.53 -16.60
N TRP A 341 -1.34 -6.77 -15.57
CA TRP A 341 -1.88 -7.31 -14.32
C TRP A 341 -3.17 -8.09 -14.56
N THR A 342 -4.09 -7.51 -15.30
CA THR A 342 -5.36 -8.14 -15.64
C THR A 342 -5.13 -9.44 -16.42
N GLU A 343 -4.29 -9.42 -17.46
CA GLU A 343 -3.96 -10.60 -18.25
C GLU A 343 -3.28 -11.69 -17.43
N TYR A 344 -2.35 -11.33 -16.56
CA TYR A 344 -1.66 -12.29 -15.69
C TYR A 344 -2.63 -13.05 -14.82
N PHE A 345 -3.52 -12.32 -14.10
CA PHE A 345 -4.50 -12.96 -13.23
C PHE A 345 -5.55 -13.75 -13.99
N TYR A 346 -6.04 -13.23 -15.10
CA TYR A 346 -6.98 -13.99 -15.94
C TYR A 346 -6.39 -15.32 -16.42
N ARG A 347 -5.12 -15.33 -16.81
CA ARG A 347 -4.44 -16.58 -17.22
C ARG A 347 -4.23 -17.52 -16.06
N THR A 348 -3.82 -17.01 -14.92
CA THR A 348 -3.53 -17.81 -13.71
C THR A 348 -4.81 -18.42 -13.12
N ILE A 349 -5.95 -17.73 -13.24
CA ILE A 349 -7.24 -18.19 -12.71
C ILE A 349 -7.95 -19.15 -13.68
N LYS A 350 -7.73 -18.99 -14.98
CA LYS A 350 -8.37 -19.82 -16.01
C LYS A 350 -7.53 -21.04 -16.43
N GLY A 351 -6.23 -21.08 -16.10
CA GLY A 351 -5.31 -22.16 -16.40
C GLY A 351 -5.56 -23.38 -15.61
#